data_7e929944b7131d779f1b21f11de2ab50
#
_entry.id   7e929944b7131d779f1b21f11de2ab50
#
_cell.length_a   1.000
_cell.length_b   1.000
_cell.length_c   1.000
_cell.angle_alpha   90.00
_cell.angle_beta   90.00
_cell.angle_gamma   90.00
#
_symmetry.space_group_name_H-M   'P 1'
#
loop_
_entity.id
_entity.type
_entity.pdbx_description
1 polymer ?
#
loop_
_entity_poly.entity_id
_entity_poly.type
_entity_poly.pdbx_seq_one_letter_code
_entity_poly.pdbx_strand_id
1 'polypeptide(L)'
;IQGRTLGKELPKYYTIKTNEKNEKIFGLNKLDESQTIYAVEGPIDSMFLPNAVAVAGTSFEIKRLLKNKERVIVIIDNEPRNVEICKSIYKCISLGYGVCLLPSNISGKDINEIVLKHPKINIVNLINENTYRGLEAELAFNKWVRCKI
;
A
#
# COMPACT_ATOMS: atom_id res chain seq x y z
N ILE A 1 -14.96 -5.10 11.41
CA ILE A 1 -15.69 -5.57 10.21
C ILE A 1 -15.77 -4.40 9.24
N GLN A 2 -15.48 -4.63 7.98
CA GLN A 2 -15.60 -3.61 6.94
C GLN A 2 -16.49 -4.14 5.81
N GLY A 3 -17.50 -3.35 5.43
CA GLY A 3 -18.34 -3.57 4.27
C GLY A 3 -18.00 -2.55 3.17
N ARG A 4 -18.15 -2.93 1.91
CA ARG A 4 -18.07 -2.05 0.75
C ARG A 4 -19.38 -2.08 0.00
N THR A 5 -19.89 -0.91 -0.39
CA THR A 5 -21.04 -0.84 -1.29
C THR A 5 -20.67 -1.32 -2.69
N LEU A 6 -21.54 -2.12 -3.30
CA LEU A 6 -21.34 -2.61 -4.68
C LEU A 6 -21.85 -1.62 -5.74
N GLY A 7 -22.55 -0.58 -5.32
CA GLY A 7 -23.13 0.46 -6.17
C GLY A 7 -22.43 1.82 -6.04
N LYS A 8 -23.17 2.90 -6.40
CA LYS A 8 -22.70 4.30 -6.32
C LYS A 8 -23.04 4.96 -4.99
N GLU A 9 -23.56 4.21 -4.03
CA GLU A 9 -24.01 4.74 -2.73
C GLU A 9 -22.81 5.17 -1.85
N LEU A 10 -23.06 6.21 -1.04
CA LEU A 10 -22.10 6.71 -0.06
C LEU A 10 -22.57 6.35 1.37
N PRO A 11 -21.65 6.01 2.28
CA PRO A 11 -20.20 5.94 2.10
C PRO A 11 -19.75 4.67 1.36
N LYS A 12 -18.72 4.76 0.54
CA LYS A 12 -18.15 3.64 -0.23
C LYS A 12 -17.70 2.48 0.65
N TYR A 13 -17.24 2.78 1.86
CA TYR A 13 -16.86 1.80 2.88
C TYR A 13 -17.55 2.09 4.19
N TYR A 14 -18.05 1.06 4.86
CA TYR A 14 -18.61 1.12 6.19
C TYR A 14 -17.79 0.24 7.13
N THR A 15 -17.20 0.82 8.16
CA THR A 15 -16.34 0.10 9.11
C THR A 15 -16.96 0.09 10.49
N ILE A 16 -17.20 -1.10 11.03
CA ILE A 16 -17.63 -1.31 12.42
C ILE A 16 -16.41 -1.82 13.21
N LYS A 17 -15.99 -1.06 14.21
CA LYS A 17 -15.01 -1.52 15.18
C LYS A 17 -15.71 -2.39 16.23
N THR A 18 -15.25 -3.61 16.41
CA THR A 18 -15.73 -4.49 17.49
C THR A 18 -15.03 -4.19 18.82
N ASN A 19 -13.88 -3.50 18.77
CA ASN A 19 -13.16 -3.01 19.93
C ASN A 19 -12.48 -1.68 19.55
N GLU A 20 -12.78 -0.61 20.28
CA GLU A 20 -12.25 0.73 20.03
C GLU A 20 -10.72 0.83 20.18
N LYS A 21 -10.12 -0.04 20.96
CA LYS A 21 -8.66 -0.08 21.17
C LYS A 21 -7.91 -0.73 20.01
N ASN A 22 -8.61 -1.44 19.12
CA ASN A 22 -7.95 -2.12 18.00
C ASN A 22 -7.69 -1.15 16.84
N GLU A 23 -6.51 -1.28 16.24
CA GLU A 23 -6.16 -0.59 15.00
C GLU A 23 -7.05 -1.09 13.85
N LYS A 24 -7.41 -0.19 12.91
CA LYS A 24 -8.20 -0.54 11.73
C LYS A 24 -7.29 -1.15 10.66
N ILE A 25 -6.77 -2.34 10.93
CA ILE A 25 -5.86 -3.04 10.03
C ILE A 25 -6.46 -4.39 9.69
N PHE A 26 -6.54 -4.68 8.39
CA PHE A 26 -6.94 -5.99 7.89
C PHE A 26 -5.70 -6.88 7.77
N GLY A 27 -5.82 -8.17 8.11
CA GLY A 27 -4.76 -9.16 7.91
C GLY A 27 -3.77 -9.35 9.07
N LEU A 28 -3.82 -8.53 10.13
CA LEU A 28 -2.88 -8.60 11.27
C LEU A 28 -2.80 -9.98 11.97
N ASN A 29 -3.89 -10.72 11.97
CA ASN A 29 -3.97 -12.03 12.62
C ASN A 29 -3.20 -13.13 11.89
N LYS A 30 -2.83 -12.89 10.63
CA LYS A 30 -2.08 -13.83 9.77
C LYS A 30 -0.65 -13.37 9.49
N LEU A 31 -0.25 -12.23 10.07
CA LEU A 31 1.02 -11.59 9.77
C LEU A 31 2.19 -12.36 10.38
N ASP A 32 3.14 -12.76 9.54
CA ASP A 32 4.45 -13.28 9.92
C ASP A 32 5.48 -12.15 9.89
N GLU A 33 5.90 -11.70 11.08
CA GLU A 33 6.87 -10.61 11.22
C GLU A 33 8.32 -11.02 10.86
N SER A 34 8.59 -12.30 10.62
CA SER A 34 9.90 -12.77 10.19
C SER A 34 10.14 -12.62 8.68
N GLN A 35 9.07 -12.45 7.91
CA GLN A 35 9.07 -12.33 6.45
C GLN A 35 8.84 -10.90 5.98
N THR A 36 8.97 -10.67 4.66
CA THR A 36 8.56 -9.42 4.03
C THR A 36 7.08 -9.17 4.28
N ILE A 37 6.75 -7.96 4.71
CA ILE A 37 5.39 -7.50 4.99
C ILE A 37 4.97 -6.53 3.88
N TYR A 38 3.93 -6.86 3.16
CA TYR A 38 3.33 -5.96 2.17
C TYR A 38 2.22 -5.16 2.82
N ALA A 39 2.37 -3.85 2.88
CA ALA A 39 1.37 -2.94 3.46
C ALA A 39 0.69 -2.13 2.36
N VAL A 40 -0.62 -2.32 2.20
CA VAL A 40 -1.45 -1.69 1.16
C VAL A 40 -2.56 -0.85 1.77
N GLU A 41 -3.25 -0.04 0.97
CA GLU A 41 -4.39 0.76 1.44
C GLU A 41 -5.67 -0.08 1.57
N GLY A 42 -5.97 -0.91 0.57
CA GLY A 42 -7.22 -1.64 0.43
C GLY A 42 -7.15 -3.11 0.82
N PRO A 43 -8.14 -3.65 1.55
CA PRO A 43 -8.19 -5.08 1.87
C PRO A 43 -8.21 -5.99 0.64
N ILE A 44 -8.82 -5.57 -0.47
CA ILE A 44 -8.85 -6.36 -1.70
C ILE A 44 -7.44 -6.50 -2.29
N ASP A 45 -6.66 -5.41 -2.31
CA ASP A 45 -5.29 -5.42 -2.81
C ASP A 45 -4.39 -6.36 -2.00
N SER A 46 -4.60 -6.43 -0.68
CA SER A 46 -3.84 -7.33 0.19
C SER A 46 -4.07 -8.82 -0.12
N MET A 47 -5.18 -9.18 -0.76
CA MET A 47 -5.49 -10.57 -1.09
C MET A 47 -4.62 -11.13 -2.25
N PHE A 48 -4.00 -10.27 -3.03
CA PHE A 48 -3.10 -10.65 -4.12
C PHE A 48 -1.64 -10.85 -3.68
N LEU A 49 -1.34 -10.57 -2.41
CA LEU A 49 0.02 -10.58 -1.88
C LEU A 49 0.17 -11.56 -0.72
N PRO A 50 1.30 -12.26 -0.62
CA PRO A 50 1.60 -13.06 0.55
C PRO A 50 1.92 -12.13 1.73
N ASN A 51 1.63 -12.56 2.95
CA ASN A 51 1.97 -11.85 4.18
C ASN A 51 1.64 -10.35 4.16
N ALA A 52 0.42 -10.02 3.76
CA ALA A 52 -0.02 -8.65 3.54
C ALA A 52 -0.99 -8.14 4.61
N VAL A 53 -0.93 -6.85 4.85
CA VAL A 53 -1.88 -6.09 5.67
C VAL A 53 -2.45 -4.92 4.89
N ALA A 54 -3.70 -4.53 5.21
CA ALA A 54 -4.28 -3.32 4.65
C ALA A 54 -4.66 -2.32 5.76
N VAL A 55 -4.27 -1.06 5.56
CA VAL A 55 -4.48 0.00 6.55
C VAL A 55 -5.89 0.60 6.50
N ALA A 56 -6.71 0.24 5.51
CA ALA A 56 -8.15 0.54 5.43
C ALA A 56 -8.50 2.02 5.69
N GLY A 57 -7.75 2.94 5.11
CA GLY A 57 -7.96 4.39 5.24
C GLY A 57 -7.33 5.01 6.49
N THR A 58 -6.46 4.29 7.19
CA THR A 58 -5.63 4.84 8.26
C THR A 58 -4.21 5.13 7.75
N SER A 59 -3.41 5.82 8.56
CA SER A 59 -1.99 6.06 8.26
C SER A 59 -1.18 4.76 8.34
N PHE A 60 -0.07 4.68 7.60
CA PHE A 60 0.93 3.62 7.75
C PHE A 60 1.79 3.75 9.03
N GLU A 61 1.55 4.76 9.87
CA GLU A 61 2.21 4.96 11.18
C GLU A 61 1.67 4.00 12.25
N ILE A 62 1.80 2.73 12.01
CA ILE A 62 1.30 1.65 12.87
C ILE A 62 2.48 1.09 13.64
N LYS A 63 2.40 1.04 14.97
CA LYS A 63 3.50 0.59 15.84
C LYS A 63 4.13 -0.73 15.41
N ARG A 64 3.30 -1.68 14.98
CA ARG A 64 3.75 -3.01 14.55
C ARG A 64 4.52 -2.95 13.23
N LEU A 65 4.10 -2.11 12.29
CA LEU A 65 4.82 -1.88 11.04
C LEU A 65 6.10 -1.10 11.28
N LEU A 66 6.07 -0.06 12.11
CA LEU A 66 7.25 0.74 12.46
C LEU A 66 8.34 -0.10 13.14
N LYS A 67 7.95 -1.03 14.00
CA LYS A 67 8.89 -1.98 14.63
C LYS A 67 9.60 -2.87 13.62
N ASN A 68 8.93 -3.21 12.53
CA ASN A 68 9.41 -4.11 11.48
C ASN A 68 9.75 -3.39 10.17
N LYS A 69 9.99 -2.08 10.20
CA LYS A 69 10.12 -1.20 9.01
C LYS A 69 11.09 -1.73 7.95
N GLU A 70 12.16 -2.40 8.35
CA GLU A 70 13.15 -2.99 7.44
C GLU A 70 12.56 -4.09 6.53
N ARG A 71 11.47 -4.73 6.96
CA ARG A 71 10.77 -5.77 6.20
C ARG A 71 9.49 -5.29 5.55
N VAL A 72 9.03 -4.07 5.89
CA VAL A 72 7.78 -3.52 5.32
C VAL A 72 8.05 -2.92 3.95
N ILE A 73 7.20 -3.30 3.00
CA ILE A 73 7.08 -2.66 1.69
C ILE A 73 5.69 -2.05 1.62
N VAL A 74 5.62 -0.74 1.46
CA VAL A 74 4.38 0.00 1.30
C VAL A 74 4.05 0.13 -0.18
N ILE A 75 2.82 -0.23 -0.54
CA ILE A 75 2.29 -0.10 -1.90
C ILE A 75 1.05 0.79 -1.82
N ILE A 76 1.16 2.00 -2.35
CA ILE A 76 0.10 3.00 -2.43
C ILE A 76 -0.36 3.11 -3.89
N ASP A 77 -1.53 3.67 -4.11
CA ASP A 77 -2.11 3.87 -5.43
C ASP A 77 -1.10 4.51 -6.41
N ASN A 78 -1.04 3.97 -7.63
CA ASN A 78 -0.13 4.42 -8.70
C ASN A 78 -0.64 5.71 -9.37
N GLU A 79 -0.70 6.79 -8.60
CA GLU A 79 -1.21 8.10 -9.03
C GLU A 79 -0.17 9.21 -8.86
N PRO A 80 0.86 9.30 -9.71
CA PRO A 80 1.98 10.25 -9.55
C PRO A 80 1.58 11.74 -9.70
N ARG A 81 0.34 12.03 -10.09
CA ARG A 81 -0.22 13.39 -10.17
C ARG A 81 -1.11 13.75 -8.98
N ASN A 82 -1.41 12.80 -8.12
CA ASN A 82 -2.25 13.02 -6.94
C ASN A 82 -1.37 13.48 -5.77
N VAL A 83 -1.55 14.73 -5.35
CA VAL A 83 -0.74 15.37 -4.31
C VAL A 83 -0.81 14.61 -2.98
N GLU A 84 -2.00 14.12 -2.59
CA GLU A 84 -2.17 13.41 -1.32
C GLU A 84 -1.50 12.03 -1.35
N ILE A 85 -1.56 11.33 -2.46
CA ILE A 85 -0.82 10.07 -2.67
C ILE A 85 0.69 10.32 -2.60
N CYS A 86 1.18 11.36 -3.29
CA CYS A 86 2.59 11.70 -3.28
C CYS A 86 3.09 12.07 -1.87
N LYS A 87 2.31 12.85 -1.09
CA LYS A 87 2.63 13.16 0.32
C LYS A 87 2.66 11.89 1.18
N SER A 88 1.72 10.97 0.98
CA SER A 88 1.66 9.70 1.71
C SER A 88 2.90 8.84 1.43
N ILE A 89 3.30 8.72 0.17
CA ILE A 89 4.52 7.99 -0.24
C ILE A 89 5.76 8.65 0.39
N TYR A 90 5.91 9.96 0.28
CA TYR A 90 7.04 10.69 0.85
C TYR A 90 7.14 10.48 2.37
N LYS A 91 5.99 10.51 3.06
CA LYS A 91 5.93 10.20 4.50
C LYS A 91 6.39 8.78 4.79
N CYS A 92 5.99 7.78 4.00
CA CYS A 92 6.45 6.40 4.16
C CYS A 92 7.96 6.26 3.98
N ILE A 93 8.54 6.96 3.01
CA ILE A 93 10.00 7.03 2.82
C ILE A 93 10.67 7.60 4.07
N SER A 94 10.17 8.71 4.60
CA SER A 94 10.69 9.37 5.82
C SER A 94 10.60 8.49 7.07
N LEU A 95 9.63 7.59 7.14
CA LEU A 95 9.49 6.60 8.22
C LEU A 95 10.49 5.43 8.07
N GLY A 96 11.19 5.32 6.94
CA GLY A 96 12.16 4.28 6.66
C GLY A 96 11.58 2.99 6.07
N TYR A 97 10.36 3.02 5.57
CA TYR A 97 9.79 1.88 4.85
C TYR A 97 10.42 1.70 3.47
N GLY A 98 10.33 0.47 2.92
CA GLY A 98 10.42 0.27 1.49
C GLY A 98 9.15 0.78 0.83
N VAL A 99 9.27 1.45 -0.31
CA VAL A 99 8.12 1.92 -1.09
C VAL A 99 8.18 1.35 -2.50
N CYS A 100 7.04 0.87 -2.98
CA CYS A 100 6.92 0.42 -4.36
C CYS A 100 6.50 1.62 -5.24
N LEU A 101 7.33 1.93 -6.24
CA LEU A 101 7.08 2.99 -7.22
C LEU A 101 7.03 2.35 -8.61
N LEU A 102 5.84 2.10 -9.12
CA LEU A 102 5.66 1.39 -10.38
C LEU A 102 6.11 2.22 -11.58
N PRO A 103 6.69 1.58 -12.61
CA PRO A 103 7.11 2.26 -13.82
C PRO A 103 5.90 2.70 -14.67
N SER A 104 6.09 3.74 -15.47
CA SER A 104 5.01 4.40 -16.24
C SER A 104 4.34 3.51 -17.32
N ASN A 105 4.98 2.41 -17.71
CA ASN A 105 4.43 1.44 -18.66
C ASN A 105 3.45 0.45 -18.02
N ILE A 106 3.34 0.42 -16.69
CA ILE A 106 2.35 -0.39 -15.99
C ILE A 106 1.08 0.42 -15.84
N SER A 107 0.01 -0.03 -16.50
CA SER A 107 -1.32 0.57 -16.39
C SER A 107 -2.11 -0.06 -15.24
N GLY A 108 -2.74 0.76 -14.43
CA GLY A 108 -3.55 0.38 -13.27
C GLY A 108 -3.26 1.30 -12.10
N LYS A 109 -4.33 1.63 -11.38
CA LYS A 109 -4.27 2.52 -10.23
C LYS A 109 -3.82 1.77 -8.96
N ASP A 110 -4.42 0.62 -8.73
CA ASP A 110 -4.19 -0.24 -7.57
C ASP A 110 -3.80 -1.66 -8.02
N ILE A 111 -3.44 -2.52 -7.08
CA ILE A 111 -3.01 -3.91 -7.36
C ILE A 111 -4.11 -4.69 -8.06
N ASN A 112 -5.35 -4.56 -7.61
CA ASN A 112 -6.50 -5.25 -8.20
C ASN A 112 -6.66 -4.86 -9.68
N GLU A 113 -6.60 -3.58 -10.00
CA GLU A 113 -6.70 -3.10 -11.38
C GLU A 113 -5.52 -3.55 -12.25
N ILE A 114 -4.31 -3.56 -11.70
CA ILE A 114 -3.10 -4.04 -12.38
C ILE A 114 -3.24 -5.52 -12.76
N VAL A 115 -3.65 -6.37 -11.80
CA VAL A 115 -3.83 -7.81 -12.05
C VAL A 115 -4.92 -8.06 -13.09
N LEU A 116 -6.01 -7.30 -13.06
CA LEU A 116 -7.08 -7.41 -14.05
C LEU A 116 -6.62 -7.01 -15.47
N LYS A 117 -5.82 -5.96 -15.58
CA LYS A 117 -5.29 -5.48 -16.86
C LYS A 117 -4.14 -6.34 -17.41
N HIS A 118 -3.41 -6.97 -16.51
CA HIS A 118 -2.22 -7.77 -16.82
C HIS A 118 -2.29 -9.18 -16.23
N PRO A 119 -3.19 -10.06 -16.71
CA PRO A 119 -3.49 -11.34 -16.06
C PRO A 119 -2.32 -12.34 -16.02
N LYS A 120 -1.25 -12.09 -16.77
CA LYS A 120 -0.02 -12.92 -16.76
C LYS A 120 1.09 -12.34 -15.87
N ILE A 121 0.85 -11.20 -15.22
CA ILE A 121 1.87 -10.54 -14.40
C ILE A 121 2.11 -11.30 -13.10
N ASN A 122 3.37 -11.47 -12.73
CA ASN A 122 3.70 -11.85 -11.36
C ASN A 122 3.77 -10.57 -10.52
N ILE A 123 2.68 -10.26 -9.81
CA ILE A 123 2.55 -9.01 -9.06
C ILE A 123 3.58 -8.87 -7.94
N VAL A 124 3.97 -9.98 -7.31
CA VAL A 124 4.98 -9.98 -6.24
C VAL A 124 6.36 -9.61 -6.81
N ASN A 125 6.73 -10.20 -7.94
CA ASN A 125 7.99 -9.86 -8.62
C ASN A 125 7.98 -8.40 -9.07
N LEU A 126 6.89 -7.94 -9.69
CA LEU A 126 6.76 -6.54 -10.10
C LEU A 126 6.98 -5.58 -8.92
N ILE A 127 6.36 -5.85 -7.77
CA ILE A 127 6.50 -5.02 -6.57
C ILE A 127 7.94 -5.06 -6.07
N ASN A 128 8.55 -6.24 -5.94
CA ASN A 128 9.91 -6.38 -5.42
C ASN A 128 10.95 -5.69 -6.30
N GLU A 129 10.83 -5.80 -7.62
CA GLU A 129 11.73 -5.16 -8.60
C GLU A 129 11.61 -3.62 -8.62
N ASN A 130 10.46 -3.09 -8.16
CA ASN A 130 10.20 -1.65 -8.12
C ASN A 130 10.10 -1.10 -6.69
N THR A 131 10.70 -1.81 -5.73
CA THR A 131 10.77 -1.38 -4.34
C THR A 131 12.11 -0.71 -4.06
N TYR A 132 12.05 0.47 -3.48
CA TYR A 132 13.20 1.30 -3.13
C TYR A 132 13.20 1.63 -1.64
N ARG A 133 14.39 1.88 -1.06
CA ARG A 133 14.56 2.22 0.37
C ARG A 133 15.54 3.37 0.55
N GLY A 134 15.39 4.13 1.63
CA GLY A 134 16.30 5.23 2.00
C GLY A 134 16.52 6.21 0.87
N LEU A 135 17.75 6.57 0.60
CA LEU A 135 18.13 7.55 -0.43
C LEU A 135 17.69 7.11 -1.85
N GLU A 136 17.73 5.81 -2.15
CA GLU A 136 17.25 5.31 -3.45
C GLU A 136 15.75 5.56 -3.61
N ALA A 137 14.96 5.42 -2.53
CA ALA A 137 13.54 5.73 -2.57
C ALA A 137 13.27 7.22 -2.83
N GLU A 138 14.04 8.12 -2.21
CA GLU A 138 13.93 9.56 -2.47
C GLU A 138 14.26 9.91 -3.93
N LEU A 139 15.33 9.35 -4.47
CA LEU A 139 15.73 9.56 -5.87
C LEU A 139 14.70 8.98 -6.86
N ALA A 140 14.20 7.77 -6.60
CA ALA A 140 13.18 7.13 -7.42
C ALA A 140 11.86 7.91 -7.34
N PHE A 141 11.47 8.36 -6.16
CA PHE A 141 10.27 9.17 -5.94
C PHE A 141 10.33 10.49 -6.71
N ASN A 142 11.45 11.21 -6.67
CA ASN A 142 11.64 12.46 -7.43
C ASN A 142 11.50 12.26 -8.95
N LYS A 143 11.85 11.08 -9.46
CA LYS A 143 11.63 10.70 -10.87
C LYS A 143 10.19 10.27 -11.16
N TRP A 144 9.51 9.69 -10.17
CA TRP A 144 8.16 9.16 -10.31
C TRP A 144 7.07 10.23 -10.20
N VAL A 145 7.22 11.19 -9.27
CA VAL A 145 6.24 12.26 -9.02
C VAL A 145 6.02 13.16 -10.24
N ARG A 146 4.76 13.56 -10.47
CA ARG A 146 4.35 14.42 -11.60
C ARG A 146 3.48 15.60 -11.15
N CYS A 147 3.54 15.98 -9.88
CA CYS A 147 2.90 17.15 -9.28
C CYS A 147 3.88 17.92 -8.39
N LYS A 148 3.53 19.13 -7.96
CA LYS A 148 4.25 19.86 -6.91
C LYS A 148 3.73 19.40 -5.54
N ILE A 149 4.63 19.02 -4.67
CA ILE A 149 4.34 18.57 -3.30
C ILE A 149 4.72 19.69 -2.35
#